data_97131bb22afe6ede82de68659610018e
#
_entry.id   97131bb22afe6ede82de68659610018e
#
_cell.length_a   1.000
_cell.length_b   1.000
_cell.length_c   1.000
_cell.angle_alpha   90.00
_cell.angle_beta   90.00
_cell.angle_gamma   90.00
#
_symmetry.space_group_name_H-M   'P 1'
#
loop_
_entity.id
_entity.type
_entity.pdbx_description
1 polymer ?
#
loop_
_entity_poly.entity_id
_entity_poly.type
_entity_poly.pdbx_seq_one_letter_code
_entity_poly.pdbx_strand_id
1 'polypeptide(L)'
;MNQSIDDSILLKPNRAVGITGYGAYVPRYRLPASEVARVWTDGKGGLPIKEKSVPGLDEDVATMSIEAARNALNRAGIAPTEIRAVWVGSESHPYAVKPTSTLVAEAIGAVPNVQAADWQFACKAGTEAMVAAIGFVGSGMANYALAIGMDTAQGRPGDALEYTAGAGGAAFLLGPAEDSLAVIDATYSYVTDTPDFWRRAYAKYPEHGQRFTGEPAYFKHITEAGQAMLDATGTTPQDYRYAVFHQPNTKFPQRVAEMLGFKKEQIATGLLVPLIGNTYAGAAIIGLTAILDVAEPGDRIFMVSFGSGAGSDAFVITVTEAIRERRDRAPHTQDYIARRTPIDYATYARYRGKITMK
;
A
#
# COMPACT_ATOMS: atom_id res chain seq x y z
N MET A 1 11.56 26.48 26.60
CA MET A 1 11.25 27.32 25.41
C MET A 1 10.25 26.52 24.60
N ASN A 2 8.99 26.96 24.50
CA ASN A 2 8.04 26.36 23.56
C ASN A 2 8.53 26.72 22.14
N GLN A 3 9.20 25.80 21.45
CA GLN A 3 9.34 25.94 20.00
C GLN A 3 7.92 25.90 19.43
N SER A 4 7.53 26.93 18.70
CA SER A 4 6.29 26.91 17.95
C SER A 4 6.37 25.76 16.96
N ILE A 5 5.42 24.84 17.02
CA ILE A 5 5.31 23.72 16.06
C ILE A 5 5.13 24.36 14.67
N ASP A 6 6.06 24.08 13.77
CA ASP A 6 5.95 24.50 12.37
C ASP A 6 5.16 23.44 11.58
N ASP A 7 3.87 23.67 11.43
CA ASP A 7 2.96 22.81 10.69
C ASP A 7 2.73 23.26 9.23
N SER A 8 3.51 24.23 8.76
CA SER A 8 3.40 24.81 7.40
C SER A 8 3.67 23.80 6.28
N ILE A 9 4.43 22.74 6.58
CA ILE A 9 4.75 21.66 5.63
C ILE A 9 3.60 20.68 5.42
N LEU A 10 2.60 20.65 6.32
CA LEU A 10 1.49 19.71 6.22
C LEU A 10 0.53 20.08 5.08
N LEU A 11 0.08 19.06 4.37
CA LEU A 11 -0.97 19.21 3.36
C LEU A 11 -2.33 19.24 4.06
N LYS A 12 -2.95 20.44 4.13
CA LYS A 12 -4.17 20.67 4.90
C LYS A 12 -5.38 20.83 3.99
N PRO A 13 -6.35 19.91 4.00
CA PRO A 13 -7.61 20.08 3.28
C PRO A 13 -8.48 21.17 3.96
N ASN A 14 -9.40 21.79 3.19
CA ASN A 14 -10.32 22.82 3.71
C ASN A 14 -11.40 22.25 4.65
N ARG A 15 -11.76 20.98 4.49
CA ARG A 15 -12.60 20.22 5.41
C ARG A 15 -11.89 18.93 5.83
N ALA A 16 -12.20 18.46 7.02
CA ALA A 16 -11.63 17.22 7.53
C ALA A 16 -12.09 16.01 6.68
N VAL A 17 -11.14 15.13 6.40
CA VAL A 17 -11.32 13.92 5.56
C VAL A 17 -10.95 12.69 6.36
N GLY A 18 -11.65 11.60 6.13
CA GLY A 18 -11.35 10.33 6.76
C GLY A 18 -11.53 9.14 5.81
N ILE A 19 -11.19 7.99 6.31
CA ILE A 19 -11.38 6.69 5.67
C ILE A 19 -12.81 6.24 6.00
N THR A 20 -13.72 6.31 5.02
CA THR A 20 -15.11 5.88 5.17
C THR A 20 -15.26 4.37 4.97
N GLY A 21 -14.39 3.77 4.16
CA GLY A 21 -14.34 2.33 3.95
C GLY A 21 -12.97 1.90 3.45
N TYR A 22 -12.62 0.65 3.69
CA TYR A 22 -11.37 0.06 3.22
C TYR A 22 -11.57 -1.39 2.81
N GLY A 23 -10.67 -1.90 1.96
CA GLY A 23 -10.66 -3.31 1.58
C GLY A 23 -9.27 -3.75 1.13
N ALA A 24 -8.89 -4.95 1.47
CA ALA A 24 -7.66 -5.60 1.02
C ALA A 24 -7.93 -6.67 -0.02
N TYR A 25 -6.92 -7.00 -0.80
CA TYR A 25 -6.87 -8.22 -1.58
C TYR A 25 -5.46 -8.82 -1.60
N VAL A 26 -5.37 -10.13 -1.38
CA VAL A 26 -4.14 -10.91 -1.55
C VAL A 26 -4.47 -12.19 -2.31
N PRO A 27 -3.82 -12.46 -3.47
CA PRO A 27 -3.97 -13.72 -4.19
C PRO A 27 -3.73 -14.93 -3.29
N ARG A 28 -4.43 -16.03 -3.54
CA ARG A 28 -4.33 -17.23 -2.69
C ARG A 28 -3.03 -18.02 -2.84
N TYR A 29 -2.40 -17.97 -4.02
CA TYR A 29 -1.19 -18.74 -4.25
C TYR A 29 0.00 -18.17 -3.49
N ARG A 30 0.82 -19.06 -2.92
CA ARG A 30 2.02 -18.71 -2.17
C ARG A 30 3.23 -19.46 -2.71
N LEU A 31 4.26 -18.72 -3.09
CA LEU A 31 5.57 -19.27 -3.40
C LEU A 31 6.46 -19.15 -2.16
N PRO A 32 6.85 -20.27 -1.52
CA PRO A 32 7.86 -20.23 -0.47
C PRO A 32 9.19 -19.67 -1.00
N ALA A 33 9.85 -18.78 -0.25
CA ALA A 33 11.15 -18.24 -0.64
C ALA A 33 12.22 -19.34 -0.80
N SER A 34 12.06 -20.47 -0.09
CA SER A 34 12.89 -21.66 -0.22
C SER A 34 12.81 -22.29 -1.62
N GLU A 35 11.68 -22.19 -2.33
CA GLU A 35 11.55 -22.68 -3.70
C GLU A 35 12.40 -21.86 -4.67
N VAL A 36 12.49 -20.53 -4.46
CA VAL A 36 13.39 -19.66 -5.24
C VAL A 36 14.86 -20.02 -4.94
N ALA A 37 15.20 -20.14 -3.65
CA ALA A 37 16.55 -20.51 -3.22
C ALA A 37 16.96 -21.90 -3.74
N ARG A 38 16.05 -22.88 -3.75
CA ARG A 38 16.31 -24.22 -4.31
C ARG A 38 16.79 -24.17 -5.76
N VAL A 39 16.18 -23.28 -6.55
CA VAL A 39 16.53 -23.16 -7.99
C VAL A 39 17.83 -22.41 -8.22
N TRP A 40 18.11 -21.35 -7.46
CA TRP A 40 19.19 -20.42 -7.78
C TRP A 40 20.42 -20.52 -6.88
N THR A 41 20.28 -21.07 -5.68
CA THR A 41 21.36 -21.13 -4.68
C THR A 41 21.51 -22.51 -4.02
N ASP A 42 20.93 -23.57 -4.59
CA ASP A 42 20.88 -24.92 -3.99
C ASP A 42 20.35 -24.91 -2.56
N GLY A 43 19.40 -24.01 -2.26
CA GLY A 43 18.83 -23.84 -0.93
C GLY A 43 19.73 -23.11 0.08
N LYS A 44 20.86 -22.57 -0.37
CA LYS A 44 21.83 -21.87 0.50
C LYS A 44 21.49 -20.41 0.68
N GLY A 45 21.89 -19.83 1.82
CA GLY A 45 21.72 -18.41 2.16
C GLY A 45 20.49 -18.12 3.03
N GLY A 46 20.43 -16.90 3.57
CA GLY A 46 19.30 -16.42 4.35
C GLY A 46 18.14 -16.00 3.46
N LEU A 47 16.91 -16.28 3.91
CA LEU A 47 15.70 -15.91 3.19
C LEU A 47 15.19 -14.54 3.68
N PRO A 48 14.89 -13.58 2.77
CA PRO A 48 14.41 -12.23 3.14
C PRO A 48 12.97 -12.22 3.67
N ILE A 49 12.18 -13.23 3.30
CA ILE A 49 10.78 -13.45 3.68
C ILE A 49 10.51 -14.96 3.78
N LYS A 50 9.36 -15.34 4.33
CA LYS A 50 8.93 -16.75 4.38
C LYS A 50 8.37 -17.21 3.03
N GLU A 51 7.43 -16.45 2.50
CA GLU A 51 6.74 -16.74 1.24
C GLU A 51 6.18 -15.44 0.64
N LYS A 52 5.83 -15.47 -0.63
CA LYS A 52 5.18 -14.36 -1.31
C LYS A 52 3.88 -14.79 -1.98
N SER A 53 2.94 -13.85 -2.10
CA SER A 53 1.72 -14.02 -2.87
C SER A 53 2.01 -14.01 -4.37
N VAL A 54 1.32 -14.86 -5.11
CA VAL A 54 1.43 -15.00 -6.56
C VAL A 54 0.02 -14.96 -7.15
N PRO A 55 -0.26 -14.07 -8.11
CA PRO A 55 -1.57 -14.02 -8.76
C PRO A 55 -1.79 -15.28 -9.61
N GLY A 56 -3.03 -15.72 -9.66
CA GLY A 56 -3.50 -16.75 -10.60
C GLY A 56 -3.50 -16.23 -12.05
N LEU A 57 -3.87 -17.09 -12.97
CA LEU A 57 -3.95 -16.73 -14.39
C LEU A 57 -5.09 -15.76 -14.69
N ASP A 58 -6.07 -15.70 -13.82
CA ASP A 58 -7.27 -14.86 -13.84
C ASP A 58 -7.16 -13.61 -12.96
N GLU A 59 -6.00 -13.37 -12.34
CA GLU A 59 -5.76 -12.27 -11.42
C GLU A 59 -4.74 -11.28 -11.98
N ASP A 60 -5.12 -10.01 -12.01
CA ASP A 60 -4.28 -8.86 -12.36
C ASP A 60 -4.60 -7.65 -11.45
N VAL A 61 -3.95 -6.52 -11.69
CA VAL A 61 -4.19 -5.29 -10.91
C VAL A 61 -5.65 -4.86 -11.00
N ALA A 62 -6.32 -4.99 -12.15
CA ALA A 62 -7.71 -4.58 -12.31
C ALA A 62 -8.66 -5.47 -11.50
N THR A 63 -8.56 -6.79 -11.65
CA THR A 63 -9.44 -7.76 -10.98
C THR A 63 -9.27 -7.75 -9.46
N MET A 64 -8.03 -7.64 -8.97
CA MET A 64 -7.73 -7.51 -7.54
C MET A 64 -8.22 -6.18 -6.96
N SER A 65 -8.09 -5.08 -7.72
CA SER A 65 -8.60 -3.76 -7.33
C SER A 65 -10.12 -3.73 -7.22
N ILE A 66 -10.85 -4.42 -8.10
CA ILE A 66 -12.31 -4.53 -8.06
C ILE A 66 -12.76 -5.19 -6.76
N GLU A 67 -12.13 -6.28 -6.34
CA GLU A 67 -12.49 -6.96 -5.10
C GLU A 67 -12.18 -6.08 -3.87
N ALA A 68 -11.00 -5.46 -3.81
CA ALA A 68 -10.66 -4.54 -2.73
C ALA A 68 -11.62 -3.34 -2.66
N ALA A 69 -12.01 -2.79 -3.82
CA ALA A 69 -12.97 -1.70 -3.93
C ALA A 69 -14.37 -2.08 -3.43
N ARG A 70 -14.86 -3.28 -3.78
CA ARG A 70 -16.13 -3.81 -3.28
C ARG A 70 -16.13 -3.97 -1.76
N ASN A 71 -15.04 -4.45 -1.20
CA ASN A 71 -14.88 -4.56 0.24
C ASN A 71 -14.88 -3.19 0.93
N ALA A 72 -14.25 -2.17 0.32
CA ALA A 72 -14.30 -0.80 0.81
C ALA A 72 -15.73 -0.24 0.79
N LEU A 73 -16.47 -0.45 -0.31
CA LEU A 73 -17.87 -0.05 -0.44
C LEU A 73 -18.78 -0.73 0.57
N ASN A 74 -18.61 -2.03 0.80
CA ASN A 74 -19.40 -2.78 1.78
C ASN A 74 -19.22 -2.20 3.20
N ARG A 75 -17.99 -1.83 3.57
CA ARG A 75 -17.71 -1.19 4.86
C ARG A 75 -18.28 0.22 4.93
N ALA A 76 -18.20 0.98 3.86
CA ALA A 76 -18.73 2.33 3.80
C ALA A 76 -20.25 2.36 3.86
N GLY A 77 -20.92 1.45 3.16
CA GLY A 77 -22.39 1.39 3.09
C GLY A 77 -23.01 2.52 2.24
N ILE A 78 -22.24 3.09 1.30
CA ILE A 78 -22.72 4.11 0.36
C ILE A 78 -23.04 3.51 -1.01
N ALA A 79 -23.85 4.21 -1.80
CA ALA A 79 -24.10 3.82 -3.19
C ALA A 79 -22.85 4.10 -4.06
N PRO A 80 -22.44 3.18 -4.94
CA PRO A 80 -21.28 3.41 -5.82
C PRO A 80 -21.37 4.69 -6.66
N THR A 81 -22.60 5.09 -7.02
CA THR A 81 -22.88 6.31 -7.79
C THR A 81 -22.58 7.61 -7.02
N GLU A 82 -22.30 7.55 -5.74
CA GLU A 82 -21.86 8.72 -4.95
C GLU A 82 -20.35 8.98 -5.06
N ILE A 83 -19.58 8.02 -5.56
CA ILE A 83 -18.15 8.16 -5.82
C ILE A 83 -17.96 9.10 -7.01
N ARG A 84 -17.07 10.10 -6.86
CA ARG A 84 -16.74 11.06 -7.92
C ARG A 84 -15.33 10.95 -8.44
N ALA A 85 -14.48 10.13 -7.81
CA ALA A 85 -13.17 9.79 -8.32
C ALA A 85 -12.82 8.33 -8.01
N VAL A 86 -12.21 7.63 -8.99
CA VAL A 86 -11.60 6.31 -8.84
C VAL A 86 -10.17 6.41 -9.36
N TRP A 87 -9.20 6.27 -8.48
CA TRP A 87 -7.79 6.38 -8.79
C TRP A 87 -7.03 5.13 -8.38
N VAL A 88 -6.25 4.57 -9.32
CA VAL A 88 -5.48 3.36 -9.11
C VAL A 88 -3.99 3.66 -9.25
N GLY A 89 -3.26 3.50 -8.16
CA GLY A 89 -1.80 3.57 -8.11
C GLY A 89 -1.18 2.18 -8.30
N SER A 90 -0.31 2.04 -9.30
CA SER A 90 0.37 0.79 -9.61
C SER A 90 1.61 1.01 -10.47
N GLU A 91 2.58 0.12 -10.41
CA GLU A 91 3.67 0.03 -11.39
C GLU A 91 3.52 -1.16 -12.35
N SER A 92 2.39 -1.87 -12.27
CA SER A 92 2.12 -3.09 -13.05
C SER A 92 0.70 -3.12 -13.63
N HIS A 93 0.21 -1.97 -14.09
CA HIS A 93 -1.07 -1.88 -14.82
C HIS A 93 -1.14 -2.87 -15.98
N PRO A 94 -2.28 -3.54 -16.20
CA PRO A 94 -2.39 -4.52 -17.29
C PRO A 94 -2.27 -3.90 -18.69
N TYR A 95 -2.56 -2.60 -18.82
CA TYR A 95 -2.48 -1.85 -20.08
C TYR A 95 -1.60 -0.61 -19.90
N ALA A 96 -0.85 -0.25 -20.95
CA ALA A 96 0.01 0.92 -20.93
C ALA A 96 -0.76 2.24 -21.18
N VAL A 97 -1.92 2.18 -21.84
CA VAL A 97 -2.70 3.36 -22.27
C VAL A 97 -4.12 3.33 -21.72
N LYS A 98 -4.83 2.20 -21.77
CA LYS A 98 -6.18 2.08 -21.22
C LYS A 98 -6.14 2.11 -19.69
N PRO A 99 -6.83 3.06 -19.01
CA PRO A 99 -6.77 3.15 -17.55
C PRO A 99 -7.39 1.94 -16.86
N THR A 100 -6.71 1.45 -15.83
CA THR A 100 -7.20 0.42 -14.89
C THR A 100 -8.40 0.95 -14.11
N SER A 101 -8.32 2.20 -13.69
CA SER A 101 -9.35 2.90 -12.92
C SER A 101 -10.71 2.89 -13.59
N THR A 102 -10.80 2.96 -14.94
CA THR A 102 -12.07 2.87 -15.65
C THR A 102 -12.69 1.48 -15.60
N LEU A 103 -11.86 0.42 -15.58
CA LEU A 103 -12.33 -0.96 -15.41
C LEU A 103 -12.91 -1.15 -14.01
N VAL A 104 -12.23 -0.60 -13.00
CA VAL A 104 -12.70 -0.66 -11.60
C VAL A 104 -13.99 0.12 -11.45
N ALA A 105 -14.06 1.37 -11.95
CA ALA A 105 -15.24 2.22 -11.86
C ALA A 105 -16.48 1.56 -12.47
N GLU A 106 -16.33 0.95 -13.65
CA GLU A 106 -17.42 0.21 -14.31
C GLU A 106 -17.86 -1.00 -13.49
N ALA A 107 -16.89 -1.82 -13.04
CA ALA A 107 -17.18 -3.06 -12.33
C ALA A 107 -17.83 -2.87 -10.95
N ILE A 108 -17.61 -1.72 -10.31
CA ILE A 108 -18.27 -1.37 -9.03
C ILE A 108 -19.54 -0.55 -9.20
N GLY A 109 -19.88 -0.10 -10.43
CA GLY A 109 -21.07 0.70 -10.70
C GLY A 109 -20.94 2.19 -10.38
N ALA A 110 -19.73 2.76 -10.37
CA ALA A 110 -19.50 4.19 -10.11
C ALA A 110 -19.68 5.09 -11.33
N VAL A 111 -19.85 4.50 -12.50
CA VAL A 111 -20.01 5.23 -13.79
C VAL A 111 -21.44 5.77 -13.97
N PRO A 112 -21.70 6.74 -14.90
CA PRO A 112 -20.70 7.42 -15.74
C PRO A 112 -20.14 8.73 -15.13
N ASN A 113 -20.68 9.22 -14.03
CA ASN A 113 -20.39 10.55 -13.49
C ASN A 113 -19.20 10.49 -12.50
N VAL A 114 -18.07 10.00 -12.95
CA VAL A 114 -16.87 9.77 -12.14
C VAL A 114 -15.61 10.17 -12.91
N GLN A 115 -14.66 10.80 -12.21
CA GLN A 115 -13.30 11.03 -12.68
C GLN A 115 -12.47 9.78 -12.44
N ALA A 116 -11.71 9.31 -13.42
CA ALA A 116 -10.89 8.11 -13.29
C ALA A 116 -9.49 8.34 -13.88
N ALA A 117 -8.45 7.94 -13.12
CA ALA A 117 -7.06 8.07 -13.56
C ALA A 117 -6.18 7.00 -12.89
N ASP A 118 -5.12 6.60 -13.60
CA ASP A 118 -4.07 5.76 -13.08
C ASP A 118 -2.88 6.61 -12.62
N TRP A 119 -2.30 6.26 -11.48
CA TRP A 119 -1.19 6.96 -10.84
C TRP A 119 0.07 6.11 -10.89
N GLN A 120 1.21 6.76 -11.12
CA GLN A 120 2.53 6.14 -11.13
C GLN A 120 3.47 6.87 -10.19
N PHE A 121 4.04 6.18 -9.25
CA PHE A 121 5.15 6.60 -8.40
C PHE A 121 5.75 5.35 -7.73
N ALA A 122 6.11 4.35 -8.53
CA ALA A 122 6.61 3.07 -8.00
C ALA A 122 5.77 2.61 -6.79
N CYS A 123 6.41 2.17 -5.69
CA CYS A 123 5.71 1.66 -4.51
C CYS A 123 4.88 2.70 -3.72
N LYS A 124 5.03 4.02 -4.02
CA LYS A 124 4.28 5.11 -3.39
C LYS A 124 2.97 5.43 -4.13
N ALA A 125 2.75 4.87 -5.33
CA ALA A 125 1.61 5.24 -6.18
C ALA A 125 0.24 5.11 -5.48
N GLY A 126 0.07 4.14 -4.56
CA GLY A 126 -1.16 3.98 -3.80
C GLY A 126 -1.40 5.12 -2.80
N THR A 127 -0.38 5.56 -2.08
CA THR A 127 -0.51 6.71 -1.15
C THR A 127 -0.57 8.04 -1.89
N GLU A 128 0.04 8.16 -3.07
CA GLU A 128 -0.14 9.31 -3.97
C GLU A 128 -1.62 9.47 -4.34
N ALA A 129 -2.29 8.37 -4.74
CA ALA A 129 -3.72 8.38 -4.98
C ALA A 129 -4.54 8.75 -3.74
N MET A 130 -4.11 8.31 -2.54
CA MET A 130 -4.75 8.71 -1.27
C MET A 130 -4.61 10.21 -1.00
N VAL A 131 -3.41 10.79 -1.16
CA VAL A 131 -3.18 12.24 -0.96
C VAL A 131 -4.03 13.05 -1.94
N ALA A 132 -4.09 12.64 -3.20
CA ALA A 132 -4.96 13.28 -4.20
C ALA A 132 -6.44 13.19 -3.79
N ALA A 133 -6.91 12.03 -3.30
CA ALA A 133 -8.29 11.84 -2.86
C ALA A 133 -8.62 12.70 -1.63
N ILE A 134 -7.68 12.86 -0.68
CA ILE A 134 -7.82 13.78 0.44
C ILE A 134 -8.02 15.22 -0.06
N GLY A 135 -7.19 15.66 -1.02
CA GLY A 135 -7.34 17.00 -1.61
C GLY A 135 -8.68 17.17 -2.33
N PHE A 136 -9.09 16.17 -3.13
CA PHE A 136 -10.33 16.21 -3.90
C PHE A 136 -11.60 16.26 -3.01
N VAL A 137 -11.65 15.39 -1.99
CA VAL A 137 -12.71 15.40 -1.00
C VAL A 137 -12.62 16.66 -0.12
N GLY A 138 -11.42 16.99 0.35
CA GLY A 138 -11.17 18.13 1.24
C GLY A 138 -11.42 19.50 0.64
N SER A 139 -11.36 19.63 -0.71
CA SER A 139 -11.75 20.86 -1.42
C SER A 139 -13.26 21.04 -1.54
N GLY A 140 -14.05 20.00 -1.27
CA GLY A 140 -15.50 20.01 -1.46
C GLY A 140 -15.96 19.70 -2.90
N MET A 141 -15.05 19.37 -3.84
CA MET A 141 -15.43 18.98 -5.20
C MET A 141 -16.24 17.69 -5.23
N ALA A 142 -16.04 16.81 -4.24
CA ALA A 142 -16.78 15.55 -4.10
C ALA A 142 -16.95 15.17 -2.64
N ASN A 143 -17.95 14.34 -2.34
CA ASN A 143 -18.08 13.74 -1.02
C ASN A 143 -17.21 12.50 -0.90
N TYR A 144 -17.10 11.67 -1.95
CA TYR A 144 -16.36 10.43 -1.89
C TYR A 144 -15.40 10.27 -3.08
N ALA A 145 -14.19 9.79 -2.77
CA ALA A 145 -13.17 9.41 -3.74
C ALA A 145 -12.54 8.08 -3.33
N LEU A 146 -12.34 7.18 -4.29
CA LEU A 146 -11.74 5.88 -4.09
C LEU A 146 -10.27 5.90 -4.54
N ALA A 147 -9.36 5.63 -3.61
CA ALA A 147 -7.94 5.50 -3.86
C ALA A 147 -7.51 4.03 -3.67
N ILE A 148 -6.77 3.49 -4.63
CA ILE A 148 -6.34 2.09 -4.64
C ILE A 148 -4.83 2.04 -4.88
N GLY A 149 -4.14 1.19 -4.12
CA GLY A 149 -2.77 0.78 -4.41
C GLY A 149 -2.71 -0.73 -4.58
N MET A 150 -2.37 -1.20 -5.78
CA MET A 150 -2.43 -2.62 -6.12
C MET A 150 -1.32 -2.98 -7.10
N ASP A 151 -0.58 -4.06 -6.84
CA ASP A 151 0.47 -4.52 -7.75
C ASP A 151 0.53 -6.04 -7.93
N THR A 152 1.07 -6.41 -9.10
CA THR A 152 1.50 -7.76 -9.45
C THR A 152 2.96 -7.76 -9.94
N ALA A 153 3.79 -6.91 -9.36
CA ALA A 153 5.17 -6.70 -9.80
C ALA A 153 6.02 -7.99 -9.77
N GLN A 154 7.06 -8.01 -10.56
CA GLN A 154 7.93 -9.19 -10.71
C GLN A 154 9.41 -8.80 -10.66
N GLY A 155 10.19 -9.66 -10.00
CA GLY A 155 11.65 -9.68 -10.13
C GLY A 155 12.11 -10.52 -11.34
N ARG A 156 13.29 -10.19 -11.88
CA ARG A 156 13.98 -11.03 -12.87
C ARG A 156 14.29 -12.39 -12.26
N PRO A 157 14.20 -13.51 -13.00
CA PRO A 157 14.63 -14.80 -12.51
C PRO A 157 16.07 -14.77 -11.97
N GLY A 158 16.27 -15.26 -10.75
CA GLY A 158 17.57 -15.26 -10.06
C GLY A 158 17.98 -13.94 -9.42
N ASP A 159 17.20 -12.87 -9.57
CA ASP A 159 17.46 -11.59 -8.91
C ASP A 159 16.94 -11.57 -7.45
N ALA A 160 17.52 -10.71 -6.61
CA ALA A 160 17.08 -10.53 -5.24
C ALA A 160 15.59 -10.14 -5.13
N LEU A 161 15.08 -9.34 -6.09
CA LEU A 161 13.68 -8.95 -6.16
C LEU A 161 12.75 -10.15 -6.41
N GLU A 162 13.22 -11.21 -7.06
CA GLU A 162 12.38 -12.39 -7.29
C GLU A 162 11.94 -13.06 -5.98
N TYR A 163 12.75 -12.99 -4.93
CA TYR A 163 12.39 -13.53 -3.62
C TYR A 163 11.21 -12.78 -3.00
N THR A 164 11.18 -11.45 -3.15
CA THR A 164 10.26 -10.58 -2.38
C THR A 164 9.09 -10.02 -3.18
N ALA A 165 9.20 -9.91 -4.51
CA ALA A 165 8.13 -9.33 -5.34
C ALA A 165 6.85 -10.16 -5.27
N GLY A 166 5.88 -9.69 -4.50
CA GLY A 166 4.56 -10.28 -4.29
C GLY A 166 3.45 -9.55 -5.06
N ALA A 167 2.22 -9.97 -4.85
CA ALA A 167 1.03 -9.37 -5.43
C ALA A 167 -0.03 -9.11 -4.36
N GLY A 168 -0.80 -8.05 -4.52
CA GLY A 168 -1.86 -7.63 -3.62
C GLY A 168 -1.89 -6.13 -3.40
N GLY A 169 -2.77 -5.69 -2.52
CA GLY A 169 -2.91 -4.28 -2.18
C GLY A 169 -4.22 -3.99 -1.45
N ALA A 170 -4.59 -2.72 -1.48
CA ALA A 170 -5.77 -2.23 -0.77
C ALA A 170 -6.47 -1.08 -1.50
N ALA A 171 -7.73 -0.89 -1.17
CA ALA A 171 -8.56 0.23 -1.59
C ALA A 171 -9.08 0.98 -0.35
N PHE A 172 -9.09 2.31 -0.45
CA PHE A 172 -9.61 3.21 0.57
C PHE A 172 -10.64 4.16 -0.04
N LEU A 173 -11.84 4.14 0.49
CA LEU A 173 -12.85 5.14 0.19
C LEU A 173 -12.67 6.30 1.17
N LEU A 174 -12.30 7.46 0.65
CA LEU A 174 -12.12 8.70 1.39
C LEU A 174 -13.42 9.49 1.34
N GLY A 175 -13.82 10.08 2.47
CA GLY A 175 -15.04 10.85 2.60
C GLY A 175 -14.96 11.87 3.71
N PRO A 176 -16.08 12.56 4.07
CA PRO A 176 -16.13 13.46 5.20
C PRO A 176 -15.74 12.76 6.51
N ALA A 177 -14.99 13.45 7.36
CA ALA A 177 -14.48 12.87 8.61
C ALA A 177 -15.58 12.41 9.56
N GLU A 178 -16.72 13.10 9.59
CA GLU A 178 -17.87 12.81 10.46
C GLU A 178 -18.48 11.42 10.24
N ASP A 179 -18.37 10.88 9.01
CA ASP A 179 -18.90 9.55 8.63
C ASP A 179 -17.82 8.50 8.49
N SER A 180 -16.57 8.79 8.90
CA SER A 180 -15.44 7.93 8.64
C SER A 180 -15.18 6.92 9.77
N LEU A 181 -14.55 5.79 9.40
CA LEU A 181 -14.04 4.76 10.30
C LEU A 181 -12.75 5.21 10.99
N ALA A 182 -12.02 6.10 10.33
CA ALA A 182 -10.82 6.72 10.85
C ALA A 182 -10.60 8.08 10.18
N VAL A 183 -10.24 9.08 10.98
CA VAL A 183 -9.95 10.45 10.50
C VAL A 183 -8.48 10.54 10.11
N ILE A 184 -8.18 11.23 9.01
CA ILE A 184 -6.81 11.57 8.62
C ILE A 184 -6.49 12.93 9.23
N ASP A 185 -5.73 12.93 10.32
CA ASP A 185 -5.41 14.13 11.10
C ASP A 185 -4.37 15.02 10.43
N ALA A 186 -3.38 14.38 9.77
CA ALA A 186 -2.30 15.06 9.07
C ALA A 186 -1.76 14.23 7.92
N THR A 187 -1.26 14.90 6.88
CA THR A 187 -0.52 14.28 5.78
C THR A 187 0.61 15.19 5.32
N TYR A 188 1.71 14.57 4.92
CA TYR A 188 2.93 15.22 4.45
C TYR A 188 3.59 14.40 3.35
N SER A 189 4.21 15.05 2.36
CA SER A 189 4.94 14.39 1.28
C SER A 189 6.37 14.94 1.21
N TYR A 190 7.35 14.03 1.12
CA TYR A 190 8.76 14.32 0.92
C TYR A 190 9.25 13.66 -0.37
N VAL A 191 9.75 14.46 -1.33
CA VAL A 191 10.12 13.97 -2.67
C VAL A 191 11.47 14.55 -3.09
N THR A 192 12.31 13.69 -3.69
CA THR A 192 13.54 14.08 -4.40
C THR A 192 13.65 13.30 -5.71
N ASP A 193 14.44 13.78 -6.67
CA ASP A 193 14.83 12.96 -7.82
C ASP A 193 15.99 12.04 -7.44
N THR A 194 15.70 10.76 -7.20
CA THR A 194 16.68 9.76 -6.76
C THR A 194 16.56 8.49 -7.62
N PRO A 195 17.53 8.23 -8.52
CA PRO A 195 17.46 7.11 -9.46
C PRO A 195 17.89 5.78 -8.80
N ASP A 196 17.15 5.30 -7.82
CA ASP A 196 17.45 4.09 -7.04
C ASP A 196 16.86 2.80 -7.64
N PHE A 197 15.73 2.93 -8.36
CA PHE A 197 15.00 1.82 -8.98
C PHE A 197 14.15 2.36 -10.13
N TRP A 198 14.16 1.70 -11.28
CA TRP A 198 13.45 2.14 -12.47
C TRP A 198 13.12 0.97 -13.41
N ARG A 199 12.17 1.16 -14.30
CA ARG A 199 11.91 0.29 -15.44
C ARG A 199 11.68 1.14 -16.69
N ARG A 200 12.55 1.00 -17.69
CA ARG A 200 12.35 1.68 -18.99
C ARG A 200 11.16 1.09 -19.75
N ALA A 201 10.56 1.90 -20.62
CA ALA A 201 9.55 1.41 -21.56
C ALA A 201 10.08 0.17 -22.29
N TYR A 202 9.20 -0.82 -22.49
CA TYR A 202 9.50 -2.11 -23.12
C TYR A 202 10.43 -3.04 -22.34
N ALA A 203 11.01 -2.64 -21.23
CA ALA A 203 11.74 -3.55 -20.34
C ALA A 203 10.74 -4.44 -19.58
N LYS A 204 11.01 -5.76 -19.55
CA LYS A 204 10.14 -6.72 -18.84
C LYS A 204 10.30 -6.63 -17.33
N TYR A 205 11.50 -6.33 -16.85
CA TYR A 205 11.84 -6.31 -15.43
C TYR A 205 12.46 -4.97 -15.03
N PRO A 206 12.27 -4.55 -13.78
CA PRO A 206 12.93 -3.36 -13.24
C PRO A 206 14.44 -3.60 -13.06
N GLU A 207 15.17 -2.50 -12.98
CA GLU A 207 16.56 -2.41 -12.56
C GLU A 207 16.66 -1.61 -11.27
N HIS A 208 17.66 -1.86 -10.46
CA HIS A 208 17.86 -1.17 -9.18
C HIS A 208 19.33 -0.85 -8.91
N GLY A 209 19.56 0.19 -8.13
CA GLY A 209 20.89 0.70 -7.77
C GLY A 209 21.58 -0.09 -6.66
N GLN A 210 21.29 -1.38 -6.51
CA GLN A 210 21.89 -2.26 -5.50
C GLN A 210 21.70 -1.69 -4.07
N ARG A 211 22.80 -1.47 -3.31
CA ARG A 211 22.75 -0.90 -1.96
C ARG A 211 22.13 0.48 -1.90
N PHE A 212 22.22 1.26 -2.97
CA PHE A 212 21.68 2.60 -3.04
C PHE A 212 20.14 2.64 -2.89
N THR A 213 19.44 1.59 -3.31
CA THR A 213 17.99 1.46 -3.11
C THR A 213 17.59 1.42 -1.63
N GLY A 214 18.42 0.84 -0.77
CA GLY A 214 18.23 0.85 0.68
C GLY A 214 18.82 2.10 1.31
N GLU A 215 20.14 2.30 1.13
CA GLU A 215 20.89 3.46 1.61
C GLU A 215 21.58 4.17 0.44
N PRO A 216 21.22 5.47 0.23
CA PRO A 216 20.39 6.28 1.12
C PRO A 216 18.88 6.26 0.80
N ALA A 217 18.41 5.71 -0.34
CA ALA A 217 17.08 6.00 -0.84
C ALA A 217 15.94 5.67 0.15
N TYR A 218 15.73 4.40 0.50
CA TYR A 218 14.63 3.97 1.37
C TYR A 218 14.73 4.61 2.78
N PHE A 219 15.87 4.43 3.43
CA PHE A 219 16.02 4.86 4.83
C PHE A 219 15.93 6.38 4.97
N LYS A 220 16.62 7.14 4.09
CA LYS A 220 16.57 8.59 4.13
C LYS A 220 15.14 9.10 3.97
N HIS A 221 14.42 8.69 2.91
CA HIS A 221 13.12 9.26 2.62
C HIS A 221 12.07 8.95 3.69
N ILE A 222 12.06 7.72 4.23
CA ILE A 222 11.11 7.38 5.29
C ILE A 222 11.46 8.10 6.60
N THR A 223 12.75 8.17 6.96
CA THR A 223 13.15 8.86 8.20
C THR A 223 12.92 10.36 8.12
N GLU A 224 13.22 11.00 6.99
CA GLU A 224 12.94 12.44 6.80
C GLU A 224 11.44 12.72 6.86
N ALA A 225 10.63 11.95 6.12
CA ALA A 225 9.18 12.14 6.14
C ALA A 225 8.57 11.83 7.50
N GLY A 226 9.02 10.76 8.16
CA GLY A 226 8.53 10.37 9.48
C GLY A 226 8.90 11.39 10.55
N GLN A 227 10.16 11.84 10.60
CA GLN A 227 10.59 12.83 11.57
C GLN A 227 9.90 14.18 11.36
N ALA A 228 9.82 14.64 10.10
CA ALA A 228 9.11 15.88 9.77
C ALA A 228 7.63 15.84 10.20
N MET A 229 6.95 14.69 10.04
CA MET A 229 5.58 14.51 10.51
C MET A 229 5.48 14.55 12.04
N LEU A 230 6.36 13.88 12.77
CA LEU A 230 6.39 13.92 14.24
C LEU A 230 6.61 15.35 14.75
N ASP A 231 7.55 16.07 14.16
CA ASP A 231 7.89 17.46 14.53
C ASP A 231 6.70 18.39 14.22
N ALA A 232 6.13 18.31 13.02
CA ALA A 232 5.03 19.17 12.57
C ALA A 232 3.71 18.92 13.32
N THR A 233 3.53 17.73 13.90
CA THR A 233 2.35 17.40 14.72
C THR A 233 2.60 17.53 16.22
N GLY A 234 3.86 17.80 16.62
CA GLY A 234 4.25 17.88 18.03
C GLY A 234 4.06 16.58 18.78
N THR A 235 4.19 15.44 18.08
CA THR A 235 3.96 14.11 18.64
C THR A 235 5.25 13.30 18.72
N THR A 236 5.19 12.23 19.49
CA THR A 236 6.28 11.27 19.66
C THR A 236 5.80 9.86 19.28
N PRO A 237 6.68 8.90 19.00
CA PRO A 237 6.28 7.52 18.70
C PRO A 237 5.39 6.88 19.76
N GLN A 238 5.46 7.34 21.01
CA GLN A 238 4.67 6.84 22.15
C GLN A 238 3.19 7.25 22.07
N ASP A 239 2.87 8.27 21.28
CA ASP A 239 1.49 8.75 21.08
C ASP A 239 0.69 7.88 20.11
N TYR A 240 1.34 6.87 19.50
CA TYR A 240 0.74 5.99 18.51
C TYR A 240 0.63 4.56 19.02
N ARG A 241 -0.54 3.98 18.89
CA ARG A 241 -0.77 2.56 19.18
C ARG A 241 -0.14 1.67 18.12
N TYR A 242 -0.21 2.08 16.85
CA TYR A 242 0.31 1.34 15.70
C TYR A 242 1.16 2.22 14.81
N ALA A 243 2.11 1.58 14.14
CA ALA A 243 2.85 2.20 13.04
C ALA A 243 2.97 1.22 11.85
N VAL A 244 2.98 1.75 10.65
CA VAL A 244 3.23 0.97 9.44
C VAL A 244 4.13 1.73 8.48
N PHE A 245 5.13 1.04 7.96
CA PHE A 245 6.09 1.57 6.99
C PHE A 245 6.02 0.76 5.71
N HIS A 246 6.45 1.36 4.59
CA HIS A 246 6.66 0.58 3.38
C HIS A 246 7.57 -0.63 3.66
N GLN A 247 7.20 -1.80 3.16
CA GLN A 247 7.80 -3.08 3.55
C GLN A 247 8.34 -3.87 2.35
N PRO A 248 9.54 -3.51 1.82
CA PRO A 248 10.15 -4.22 0.69
C PRO A 248 10.71 -5.60 1.09
N ASN A 249 11.03 -5.79 2.36
CA ASN A 249 11.47 -7.03 3.01
C ASN A 249 11.21 -6.92 4.52
N THR A 250 11.47 -8.00 5.25
CA THR A 250 11.20 -8.06 6.70
C THR A 250 12.04 -7.09 7.53
N LYS A 251 13.29 -6.82 7.13
CA LYS A 251 14.27 -6.07 7.96
C LYS A 251 14.11 -4.56 7.85
N PHE A 252 13.77 -4.04 6.68
CA PHE A 252 13.76 -2.60 6.42
C PHE A 252 12.73 -1.83 7.26
N PRO A 253 11.44 -2.23 7.33
CA PRO A 253 10.47 -1.54 8.19
C PRO A 253 10.81 -1.66 9.68
N GLN A 254 11.42 -2.77 10.13
CA GLN A 254 11.87 -2.91 11.52
C GLN A 254 12.99 -1.92 11.85
N ARG A 255 13.99 -1.78 10.96
CA ARG A 255 15.11 -0.85 11.15
C ARG A 255 14.64 0.61 11.13
N VAL A 256 13.77 0.98 10.20
CA VAL A 256 13.24 2.36 10.14
C VAL A 256 12.37 2.69 11.35
N ALA A 257 11.58 1.74 11.83
CA ALA A 257 10.83 1.90 13.08
C ALA A 257 11.75 2.20 14.26
N GLU A 258 12.84 1.43 14.40
CA GLU A 258 13.85 1.65 15.43
C GLU A 258 14.53 3.02 15.30
N MET A 259 14.89 3.45 14.08
CA MET A 259 15.51 4.76 13.82
C MET A 259 14.58 5.92 14.21
N LEU A 260 13.27 5.79 14.03
CA LEU A 260 12.27 6.78 14.41
C LEU A 260 11.79 6.64 15.88
N GLY A 261 12.27 5.64 16.63
CA GLY A 261 11.91 5.41 18.03
C GLY A 261 10.62 4.61 18.28
N PHE A 262 10.07 3.97 17.24
CA PHE A 262 8.93 3.05 17.38
C PHE A 262 9.37 1.68 17.88
N LYS A 263 8.53 1.04 18.68
CA LYS A 263 8.74 -0.31 19.19
C LYS A 263 8.27 -1.38 18.21
N LYS A 264 8.82 -2.59 18.32
CA LYS A 264 8.45 -3.73 17.46
C LYS A 264 6.96 -4.09 17.56
N GLU A 265 6.37 -3.95 18.72
CA GLU A 265 4.97 -4.24 19.00
C GLU A 265 4.03 -3.31 18.21
N GLN A 266 4.44 -2.04 18.00
CA GLN A 266 3.65 -1.05 17.27
C GLN A 266 3.57 -1.37 15.76
N ILE A 267 4.58 -2.01 15.19
CA ILE A 267 4.60 -2.37 13.76
C ILE A 267 4.14 -3.80 13.48
N ALA A 268 4.01 -4.65 14.50
CA ALA A 268 3.80 -6.09 14.33
C ALA A 268 2.54 -6.42 13.53
N THR A 269 1.43 -5.72 13.78
CA THR A 269 0.14 -5.95 13.10
C THR A 269 0.20 -5.63 11.61
N GLY A 270 0.87 -4.54 11.23
CA GLY A 270 0.99 -4.08 9.84
C GLY A 270 2.14 -4.74 9.06
N LEU A 271 3.00 -5.54 9.71
CA LEU A 271 4.18 -6.18 9.09
C LEU A 271 3.79 -7.48 8.37
N LEU A 272 3.28 -7.39 7.16
CA LEU A 272 2.75 -8.51 6.39
C LEU A 272 3.75 -9.11 5.39
N VAL A 273 4.80 -8.38 5.04
CA VAL A 273 5.77 -8.79 4.02
C VAL A 273 6.38 -10.18 4.25
N PRO A 274 6.56 -10.70 5.49
CA PRO A 274 7.06 -12.06 5.67
C PRO A 274 6.18 -13.15 5.06
N LEU A 275 4.86 -12.88 4.92
CA LEU A 275 3.84 -13.86 4.52
C LEU A 275 3.30 -13.64 3.09
N ILE A 276 3.40 -12.41 2.57
CA ILE A 276 2.83 -12.07 1.25
C ILE A 276 3.83 -11.48 0.28
N GLY A 277 5.04 -11.15 0.74
CA GLY A 277 6.04 -10.42 -0.05
C GLY A 277 5.75 -8.91 -0.13
N ASN A 278 6.57 -8.20 -0.87
CA ASN A 278 6.40 -6.79 -1.18
C ASN A 278 5.30 -6.63 -2.23
N THR A 279 4.21 -5.99 -1.88
CA THR A 279 3.09 -5.66 -2.78
C THR A 279 3.21 -4.26 -3.38
N TYR A 280 4.40 -3.68 -3.39
CA TYR A 280 4.78 -2.40 -4.02
C TYR A 280 3.81 -1.26 -3.68
N ALA A 281 3.01 -0.75 -4.64
CA ALA A 281 2.05 0.32 -4.38
C ALA A 281 1.03 -0.01 -3.28
N GLY A 282 0.78 -1.29 -3.04
CA GLY A 282 -0.06 -1.79 -1.95
C GLY A 282 0.65 -1.96 -0.61
N ALA A 283 2.01 -1.92 -0.54
CA ALA A 283 2.75 -2.47 0.60
C ALA A 283 2.52 -1.75 1.94
N ALA A 284 2.48 -0.41 1.97
CA ALA A 284 2.17 0.33 3.19
C ALA A 284 0.67 0.25 3.52
N ILE A 285 -0.18 0.45 2.52
CA ILE A 285 -1.62 0.57 2.70
C ILE A 285 -2.31 -0.77 3.05
N ILE A 286 -1.79 -1.91 2.61
CA ILE A 286 -2.32 -3.22 3.06
C ILE A 286 -1.94 -3.50 4.52
N GLY A 287 -0.82 -2.96 4.99
CA GLY A 287 -0.50 -2.96 6.41
C GLY A 287 -1.47 -2.11 7.22
N LEU A 288 -1.93 -0.97 6.67
CA LEU A 288 -2.95 -0.14 7.29
C LEU A 288 -4.30 -0.88 7.39
N THR A 289 -4.73 -1.64 6.36
CA THR A 289 -5.97 -2.43 6.45
C THR A 289 -5.90 -3.48 7.56
N ALA A 290 -4.76 -4.17 7.73
CA ALA A 290 -4.59 -5.14 8.81
C ALA A 290 -4.63 -4.49 10.20
N ILE A 291 -4.16 -3.24 10.34
CA ILE A 291 -4.29 -2.47 11.58
C ILE A 291 -5.76 -2.09 11.82
N LEU A 292 -6.46 -1.55 10.82
CA LEU A 292 -7.88 -1.17 10.94
C LEU A 292 -8.79 -2.37 11.28
N ASP A 293 -8.40 -3.58 10.86
CA ASP A 293 -9.13 -4.81 11.19
C ASP A 293 -9.13 -5.12 12.70
N VAL A 294 -8.22 -4.54 13.50
CA VAL A 294 -8.06 -4.83 14.94
C VAL A 294 -8.03 -3.57 15.82
N ALA A 295 -7.89 -2.39 15.24
CA ALA A 295 -7.78 -1.15 15.98
C ALA A 295 -9.10 -0.78 16.69
N GLU A 296 -8.99 -0.15 17.84
CA GLU A 296 -10.12 0.32 18.62
C GLU A 296 -10.29 1.84 18.49
N PRO A 297 -11.51 2.37 18.72
CA PRO A 297 -11.74 3.81 18.74
C PRO A 297 -10.76 4.56 19.65
N GLY A 298 -10.22 5.66 19.14
CA GLY A 298 -9.19 6.45 19.80
C GLY A 298 -7.75 5.98 19.54
N ASP A 299 -7.54 4.78 18.97
CA ASP A 299 -6.20 4.36 18.56
C ASP A 299 -5.65 5.29 17.47
N ARG A 300 -4.40 5.72 17.66
CA ARG A 300 -3.67 6.53 16.68
C ARG A 300 -2.70 5.65 15.89
N ILE A 301 -2.66 5.86 14.59
CA ILE A 301 -1.85 5.11 13.64
C ILE A 301 -0.89 6.06 12.94
N PHE A 302 0.39 5.71 12.88
CA PHE A 302 1.42 6.39 12.13
C PHE A 302 1.77 5.59 10.88
N MET A 303 1.65 6.17 9.69
CA MET A 303 1.99 5.48 8.45
C MET A 303 2.99 6.30 7.63
N VAL A 304 4.05 5.64 7.12
CA VAL A 304 4.95 6.24 6.14
C VAL A 304 5.17 5.27 4.98
N SER A 305 4.80 5.70 3.78
CA SER A 305 5.07 4.99 2.53
C SER A 305 6.46 5.33 2.00
N PHE A 306 6.87 4.60 0.96
CA PHE A 306 8.04 4.92 0.15
C PHE A 306 7.82 4.43 -1.27
N GLY A 307 8.27 5.21 -2.25
CA GLY A 307 8.38 4.81 -3.63
C GLY A 307 9.72 5.25 -4.19
N SER A 308 10.34 4.33 -4.93
CA SER A 308 11.59 4.61 -5.63
C SER A 308 11.42 5.71 -6.65
N GLY A 309 12.51 6.44 -6.88
CA GLY A 309 12.47 7.60 -7.74
C GLY A 309 12.79 8.95 -7.10
N ALA A 310 12.63 9.30 -5.82
CA ALA A 310 12.10 8.62 -4.66
C ALA A 310 11.22 9.57 -3.85
N GLY A 311 10.30 9.04 -3.09
CA GLY A 311 9.44 9.86 -2.24
C GLY A 311 8.76 9.04 -1.14
N SER A 312 8.26 9.74 -0.12
CA SER A 312 7.50 9.17 0.99
C SER A 312 6.32 10.06 1.33
N ASP A 313 5.17 9.44 1.60
CA ASP A 313 4.02 10.12 2.22
C ASP A 313 3.89 9.65 3.66
N ALA A 314 3.71 10.60 4.57
CA ALA A 314 3.44 10.34 5.97
C ALA A 314 2.01 10.72 6.33
N PHE A 315 1.36 9.92 7.19
CA PHE A 315 -0.01 10.12 7.64
C PHE A 315 -0.10 9.89 9.15
N VAL A 316 -0.92 10.73 9.80
CA VAL A 316 -1.43 10.50 11.15
C VAL A 316 -2.92 10.24 11.03
N ILE A 317 -3.38 9.14 11.62
CA ILE A 317 -4.75 8.66 11.49
C ILE A 317 -5.28 8.30 12.87
N THR A 318 -6.50 8.74 13.19
CA THR A 318 -7.19 8.40 14.45
C THR A 318 -8.46 7.62 14.16
N VAL A 319 -8.60 6.45 14.78
CA VAL A 319 -9.74 5.54 14.61
C VAL A 319 -10.96 6.09 15.34
N THR A 320 -12.16 6.01 14.72
CA THR A 320 -13.42 6.49 15.26
C THR A 320 -14.31 5.36 15.81
N GLU A 321 -15.38 5.70 16.51
CA GLU A 321 -16.37 4.73 17.00
C GLU A 321 -17.04 3.93 15.88
N ALA A 322 -17.17 4.50 14.68
CA ALA A 322 -17.81 3.87 13.53
C ALA A 322 -17.11 2.56 13.08
N ILE A 323 -15.84 2.37 13.46
CA ILE A 323 -15.08 1.15 13.13
C ILE A 323 -15.76 -0.11 13.69
N ARG A 324 -16.34 -0.06 14.89
CA ARG A 324 -16.98 -1.20 15.57
C ARG A 324 -18.17 -1.76 14.80
N GLU A 325 -18.91 -0.92 14.12
CA GLU A 325 -20.12 -1.31 13.40
C GLU A 325 -19.82 -1.78 11.97
N ARG A 326 -18.71 -1.32 11.37
CA ARG A 326 -18.53 -1.43 9.94
C ARG A 326 -17.34 -2.30 9.52
N ARG A 327 -16.33 -2.53 10.40
CA ARG A 327 -15.15 -3.31 10.03
C ARG A 327 -15.47 -4.73 9.54
N ASP A 328 -16.47 -5.38 10.14
CA ASP A 328 -16.84 -6.77 9.85
C ASP A 328 -17.80 -6.92 8.66
N ARG A 329 -18.14 -5.83 7.96
CA ARG A 329 -19.02 -5.87 6.77
C ARG A 329 -18.32 -6.42 5.52
N ALA A 330 -17.03 -6.72 5.59
CA ALA A 330 -16.25 -7.34 4.52
C ALA A 330 -15.12 -8.18 5.12
N PRO A 331 -14.52 -9.11 4.35
CA PRO A 331 -13.42 -9.94 4.83
C PRO A 331 -12.26 -9.11 5.37
N HIS A 332 -11.62 -9.58 6.45
CA HIS A 332 -10.41 -9.01 7.00
C HIS A 332 -9.20 -9.32 6.13
N THR A 333 -8.15 -8.55 6.28
CA THR A 333 -6.86 -8.76 5.59
C THR A 333 -6.30 -10.15 5.89
N GLN A 334 -6.45 -10.62 7.14
CA GLN A 334 -6.00 -11.96 7.55
C GLN A 334 -6.78 -13.09 6.89
N ASP A 335 -8.05 -12.91 6.50
CA ASP A 335 -8.81 -13.92 5.77
C ASP A 335 -8.19 -14.18 4.40
N TYR A 336 -7.75 -13.11 3.70
CA TYR A 336 -7.02 -13.23 2.44
C TYR A 336 -5.64 -13.86 2.61
N ILE A 337 -4.95 -13.62 3.71
CA ILE A 337 -3.65 -14.22 4.01
C ILE A 337 -3.82 -15.70 4.37
N ALA A 338 -4.84 -16.07 5.13
CA ALA A 338 -5.10 -17.41 5.61
C ALA A 338 -5.54 -18.38 4.48
N ARG A 339 -6.25 -17.90 3.45
CA ARG A 339 -6.66 -18.72 2.29
C ARG A 339 -5.48 -19.00 1.34
N ARG A 340 -4.42 -19.59 1.83
CA ARG A 340 -3.18 -19.84 1.09
C ARG A 340 -3.13 -21.22 0.45
N THR A 341 -2.61 -21.27 -0.79
CA THR A 341 -2.33 -22.51 -1.52
C THR A 341 -0.86 -22.48 -1.95
N PRO A 342 0.01 -23.31 -1.37
CA PRO A 342 1.42 -23.36 -1.77
C PRO A 342 1.56 -23.84 -3.23
N ILE A 343 2.50 -23.22 -3.95
CA ILE A 343 2.90 -23.63 -5.30
C ILE A 343 4.42 -23.79 -5.37
N ASP A 344 4.88 -24.60 -6.31
CA ASP A 344 6.28 -24.76 -6.61
C ASP A 344 6.79 -23.66 -7.58
N TYR A 345 8.12 -23.64 -7.78
CA TYR A 345 8.75 -22.68 -8.68
C TYR A 345 8.31 -22.84 -10.15
N ALA A 346 8.05 -24.06 -10.64
CA ALA A 346 7.63 -24.29 -12.02
C ALA A 346 6.23 -23.72 -12.27
N THR A 347 5.28 -23.94 -11.36
CA THR A 347 3.94 -23.37 -11.40
C THR A 347 4.00 -21.84 -11.35
N TYR A 348 4.81 -21.28 -10.46
CA TYR A 348 5.05 -19.83 -10.39
C TYR A 348 5.60 -19.28 -11.71
N ALA A 349 6.64 -19.92 -12.26
CA ALA A 349 7.27 -19.47 -13.50
C ALA A 349 6.28 -19.49 -14.68
N ARG A 350 5.40 -20.50 -14.73
CA ARG A 350 4.31 -20.58 -15.71
C ARG A 350 3.29 -19.47 -15.50
N TYR A 351 2.78 -19.25 -14.29
CA TYR A 351 1.76 -18.24 -13.99
C TYR A 351 2.26 -16.82 -14.28
N ARG A 352 3.56 -16.59 -14.09
CA ARG A 352 4.18 -15.27 -14.34
C ARG A 352 4.78 -15.11 -15.74
N GLY A 353 4.49 -16.04 -16.65
CA GLY A 353 4.98 -15.98 -18.03
C GLY A 353 6.52 -15.95 -18.15
N LYS A 354 7.23 -16.56 -17.16
CA LYS A 354 8.70 -16.70 -17.20
C LYS A 354 9.12 -17.86 -18.09
N ILE A 355 8.28 -18.88 -18.18
CA ILE A 355 8.34 -19.98 -19.12
C ILE A 355 7.04 -20.05 -19.90
N THR A 356 7.12 -20.26 -21.21
CA THR A 356 5.97 -20.37 -22.12
C THR A 356 6.12 -21.63 -22.97
N MET A 357 5.01 -22.29 -23.27
CA MET A 357 5.02 -23.28 -24.37
C MET A 357 5.10 -22.53 -25.70
N LYS A 358 5.91 -23.04 -26.62
CA LYS A 358 5.95 -22.57 -28.01
C LYS A 358 4.79 -23.13 -28.78
#